data_e3192c2de4cd16f39d12c2e5af181e7a
#
_entry.id   e3192c2de4cd16f39d12c2e5af181e7a
#
_cell.length_a   1.000
_cell.length_b   1.000
_cell.length_c   1.000
_cell.angle_alpha   90.00
_cell.angle_beta   90.00
_cell.angle_gamma   90.00
#
_symmetry.space_group_name_H-M   'P 1'
#
loop_
_entity.id
_entity.type
_entity.pdbx_description
1 polymer ?
#
loop_
_entity_poly.entity_id
_entity_poly.type
_entity_poly.pdbx_seq_one_letter_code
_entity_poly.pdbx_strand_id
1 'polypeptide(L)'
;MTCEEKDICYKDLKTFYEENKGQVYTNQNFEEAGKDEINSIFMGNDLPTFDMIGNSKRLLRIIDLIIEDESNISEAISFIEEHPLIKYYGEFIELINGRIESNIINKRDIIKVGRLMAFKGNSKEEIKLGLTLLFFDEIEEIKEKLLVLALYNEYSFYVAKLFLKLKGSDEILFDLAKVSQAAGRVIYANYIDVLNKDMKEWMVCEGWKGEYFKNFLWNTTIIKVGYDYFLNNDNINEKTFKAFGEVVSNIFVYYNYEKLSIFKRLVKRYIDLFEKYDKDVKSCLTLGNVYRYIVDESVMEDEYYKKTQKLYLKIDWTRVFNDAIKDETVDSPLLFQLAVEMDEDLTVEELNMLLKRNPRDYVWYKYIEMLNETSYSDLLISTVKKSLNLKEIFIGPKDLSKEVYVEDSSDYSLLLIALESLTRESIIKNQDFLVECLNADLIDIRLSAIEKLWSIEDRWTRKTLSSLEDAIKNEVVDWVRKKIIFIMYENNNNFIITDINNPEEDIEGEDIFLTNIIIPTVTVNKLKYNNELVKEGDVLTLLNGLDGYKEDRIFITTSFGLVIGELSSRDGEIIRNLIMAGERIAGKIEKYDDSIDFMYISLYKKGDYLIKELSNIINEKFKFLIED
;
A
#
# COMPACT_ATOMS: atom_id res chain seq x y z
N MET A 1 0.67 5.14 21.19
CA MET A 1 1.30 6.24 21.96
C MET A 1 2.28 6.90 21.01
N THR A 2 1.87 7.99 20.36
CA THR A 2 2.76 8.83 19.54
C THR A 2 3.76 9.48 20.49
N CYS A 3 5.04 9.08 20.41
CA CYS A 3 6.11 9.87 20.99
C CYS A 3 6.02 11.26 20.32
N GLU A 4 5.80 12.32 21.11
CA GLU A 4 6.06 13.66 20.65
C GLU A 4 7.54 13.69 20.22
N GLU A 5 7.81 13.94 18.96
CA GLU A 5 9.16 14.06 18.42
C GLU A 5 9.84 15.23 19.14
N LYS A 6 10.74 14.90 20.04
CA LYS A 6 11.57 15.93 20.69
C LYS A 6 12.48 16.51 19.61
N ASP A 7 12.45 17.82 19.43
CA ASP A 7 13.38 18.53 18.56
C ASP A 7 14.83 18.15 18.88
N ILE A 8 15.56 17.70 17.87
CA ILE A 8 16.93 17.21 18.02
C ILE A 8 17.88 18.35 17.76
N CYS A 9 18.60 18.76 18.80
CA CYS A 9 19.55 19.87 18.73
C CYS A 9 21.00 19.42 18.49
N TYR A 10 21.87 20.38 18.16
CA TYR A 10 23.31 20.13 17.96
C TYR A 10 23.96 19.40 19.15
N LYS A 11 23.57 19.71 20.38
CA LYS A 11 24.15 19.11 21.59
C LYS A 11 23.83 17.60 21.68
N ASP A 12 22.61 17.21 21.32
CA ASP A 12 22.18 15.80 21.35
C ASP A 12 22.96 15.00 20.30
N LEU A 13 23.05 15.53 19.08
CA LEU A 13 23.82 14.91 18.00
C LEU A 13 25.31 14.85 18.30
N LYS A 14 25.87 15.87 18.96
CA LYS A 14 27.28 15.90 19.34
C LYS A 14 27.62 14.78 20.31
N THR A 15 26.80 14.57 21.32
CA THR A 15 26.99 13.47 22.27
C THR A 15 27.01 12.13 21.55
N PHE A 16 26.02 11.91 20.66
CA PHE A 16 25.98 10.68 19.85
C PHE A 16 27.24 10.53 18.97
N TYR A 17 27.65 11.60 18.28
CA TYR A 17 28.80 11.60 17.37
C TYR A 17 30.10 11.25 18.08
N GLU A 18 30.31 11.76 19.29
CA GLU A 18 31.50 11.48 20.10
C GLU A 18 31.56 10.03 20.58
N GLU A 19 30.38 9.45 20.93
CA GLU A 19 30.26 8.09 21.46
C GLU A 19 30.19 7.03 20.36
N ASN A 20 29.67 7.35 19.16
CA ASN A 20 29.27 6.40 18.12
C ASN A 20 29.82 6.78 16.73
N LYS A 21 31.12 7.11 16.64
CA LYS A 21 31.75 7.51 15.36
C LYS A 21 31.47 6.52 14.24
N GLY A 22 30.92 7.03 13.13
CA GLY A 22 30.66 6.26 11.90
C GLY A 22 29.41 5.40 11.96
N GLN A 23 28.59 5.53 13.00
CA GLN A 23 27.30 4.83 13.09
C GLN A 23 26.15 5.75 12.63
N VAL A 24 25.09 5.11 12.14
CA VAL A 24 23.84 5.79 11.78
C VAL A 24 23.13 6.30 13.02
N TYR A 25 22.67 7.54 13.01
CA TYR A 25 21.80 8.06 14.05
C TYR A 25 20.39 7.49 13.89
N THR A 26 19.98 6.60 14.80
CA THR A 26 18.73 5.85 14.68
C THR A 26 17.55 6.50 15.40
N ASN A 27 17.79 7.48 16.26
CA ASN A 27 16.73 8.18 16.99
C ASN A 27 16.10 9.30 16.13
N GLN A 28 15.55 8.92 14.97
CA GLN A 28 14.85 9.80 14.04
C GLN A 28 13.78 9.03 13.29
N ASN A 29 12.74 9.74 12.84
CA ASN A 29 11.72 9.15 11.96
C ASN A 29 12.24 9.11 10.53
N PHE A 30 12.66 7.94 10.06
CA PHE A 30 13.24 7.76 8.73
C PHE A 30 12.23 7.94 7.58
N GLU A 31 10.93 7.87 7.84
CA GLU A 31 9.89 8.08 6.82
C GLU A 31 9.65 9.57 6.54
N GLU A 32 9.77 10.40 7.57
CA GLU A 32 9.42 11.81 7.48
C GLU A 32 10.65 12.73 7.46
N ALA A 33 11.71 12.42 8.24
CA ALA A 33 12.87 13.30 8.35
C ALA A 33 13.59 13.50 7.01
N GLY A 34 13.58 14.73 6.50
CA GLY A 34 14.19 15.11 5.22
C GLY A 34 13.34 14.85 3.97
N LYS A 35 12.08 14.47 4.14
CA LYS A 35 11.15 14.17 3.04
C LYS A 35 10.85 15.39 2.18
N ASP A 36 10.64 16.53 2.79
CA ASP A 36 10.38 17.79 2.07
C ASP A 36 11.59 18.22 1.24
N GLU A 37 12.79 18.02 1.76
CA GLU A 37 14.03 18.29 1.08
C GLU A 37 14.24 17.39 -0.14
N ILE A 38 13.93 16.08 -0.03
CA ILE A 38 13.93 15.15 -1.17
C ILE A 38 12.92 15.59 -2.23
N ASN A 39 11.69 15.86 -1.82
CA ASN A 39 10.65 16.28 -2.74
C ASN A 39 11.06 17.55 -3.50
N SER A 40 11.65 18.51 -2.82
CA SER A 40 12.18 19.74 -3.47
C SER A 40 13.30 19.45 -4.47
N ILE A 41 14.17 18.47 -4.20
CA ILE A 41 15.26 18.09 -5.10
C ILE A 41 14.74 17.43 -6.39
N PHE A 42 13.79 16.51 -6.27
CA PHE A 42 13.37 15.64 -7.38
C PHE A 42 12.14 16.12 -8.14
N MET A 43 11.21 16.84 -7.50
CA MET A 43 10.05 17.40 -8.19
C MET A 43 10.35 18.70 -8.91
N GLY A 44 11.55 19.25 -8.70
CA GLY A 44 11.99 20.52 -9.26
C GLY A 44 11.24 21.68 -8.61
N ASN A 45 11.95 22.74 -8.24
CA ASN A 45 11.25 23.98 -8.04
C ASN A 45 10.91 24.51 -9.43
N ASP A 46 9.63 24.63 -9.74
CA ASP A 46 9.18 25.49 -10.83
C ASP A 46 9.86 26.86 -10.70
N LEU A 47 9.86 27.63 -11.78
CA LEU A 47 10.37 29.00 -11.75
C LEU A 47 9.88 29.71 -10.48
N PRO A 48 10.73 30.59 -9.86
CA PRO A 48 10.37 31.27 -8.61
C PRO A 48 9.00 31.90 -8.72
N THR A 49 8.06 31.47 -7.88
CA THR A 49 6.74 32.05 -7.84
C THR A 49 6.77 33.38 -7.10
N PHE A 50 5.73 34.20 -7.31
CA PHE A 50 5.56 35.46 -6.59
C PHE A 50 5.57 35.24 -5.06
N ASP A 51 4.99 34.13 -4.61
CA ASP A 51 4.95 33.76 -3.18
C ASP A 51 6.34 33.41 -2.64
N MET A 52 7.16 32.69 -3.40
CA MET A 52 8.55 32.36 -3.00
C MET A 52 9.39 33.63 -2.80
N ILE A 53 9.32 34.57 -3.73
CA ILE A 53 10.00 35.87 -3.63
C ILE A 53 9.42 36.69 -2.47
N GLY A 54 8.13 36.65 -2.26
CA GLY A 54 7.44 37.32 -1.15
C GLY A 54 7.91 36.82 0.20
N ASN A 55 7.95 35.50 0.38
CA ASN A 55 8.38 34.82 1.60
C ASN A 55 9.87 35.07 1.88
N SER A 56 10.73 35.00 0.84
CA SER A 56 12.16 35.32 0.97
C SER A 56 12.37 36.75 1.48
N LYS A 57 11.64 37.73 0.92
CA LYS A 57 11.73 39.13 1.37
C LYS A 57 11.21 39.34 2.79
N ARG A 58 10.17 38.62 3.18
CA ARG A 58 9.60 38.71 4.53
C ARG A 58 10.57 38.10 5.54
N LEU A 59 11.09 36.92 5.27
CA LEU A 59 12.08 36.29 6.13
C LEU A 59 13.33 37.15 6.28
N LEU A 60 13.78 37.80 5.20
CA LEU A 60 14.94 38.69 5.23
C LEU A 60 14.73 39.89 6.17
N ARG A 61 13.52 40.46 6.23
CA ARG A 61 13.17 41.54 7.18
C ARG A 61 13.22 41.03 8.64
N ILE A 62 12.78 39.80 8.87
CA ILE A 62 12.87 39.18 10.20
C ILE A 62 14.34 38.97 10.59
N ILE A 63 15.20 38.58 9.64
CA ILE A 63 16.67 38.48 9.90
C ILE A 63 17.25 39.84 10.28
N ASP A 64 16.83 40.95 9.65
CA ASP A 64 17.26 42.29 10.06
C ASP A 64 16.90 42.54 11.52
N LEU A 65 15.70 42.19 11.97
CA LEU A 65 15.27 42.34 13.35
C LEU A 65 16.08 41.44 14.31
N ILE A 66 16.42 40.20 13.90
CA ILE A 66 17.24 39.30 14.71
C ILE A 66 18.67 39.83 14.89
N ILE A 67 19.22 40.48 13.86
CA ILE A 67 20.53 41.13 13.98
C ILE A 67 20.53 42.24 15.00
N GLU A 68 19.42 42.97 15.11
CA GLU A 68 19.24 44.03 16.12
C GLU A 68 18.96 43.47 17.52
N ASP A 69 18.09 42.44 17.60
CA ASP A 69 17.69 41.78 18.83
C ASP A 69 17.39 40.30 18.64
N GLU A 70 18.21 39.43 19.24
CA GLU A 70 18.11 37.95 19.15
C GLU A 70 16.76 37.42 19.67
N SER A 71 15.98 38.20 20.43
CA SER A 71 14.63 37.77 20.88
C SER A 71 13.63 37.55 19.74
N ASN A 72 13.88 38.11 18.56
CA ASN A 72 13.04 37.94 17.36
C ASN A 72 13.23 36.59 16.66
N ILE A 73 14.08 35.70 17.17
CA ILE A 73 14.29 34.33 16.59
C ILE A 73 12.97 33.55 16.55
N SER A 74 12.12 33.71 17.57
CA SER A 74 10.80 33.03 17.63
C SER A 74 9.88 33.42 16.47
N GLU A 75 9.95 34.68 16.00
CA GLU A 75 9.16 35.10 14.82
C GLU A 75 9.65 34.42 13.54
N ALA A 76 10.95 34.24 13.38
CA ALA A 76 11.50 33.50 12.24
C ALA A 76 11.09 32.04 12.26
N ILE A 77 11.12 31.39 13.42
CA ILE A 77 10.72 29.99 13.57
C ILE A 77 9.24 29.83 13.17
N SER A 78 8.32 30.59 13.76
CA SER A 78 6.91 30.55 13.42
C SER A 78 6.64 30.83 11.95
N PHE A 79 7.40 31.76 11.36
CA PHE A 79 7.28 32.03 9.92
C PHE A 79 7.70 30.85 9.04
N ILE A 80 8.78 30.14 9.41
CA ILE A 80 9.28 28.99 8.63
C ILE A 80 8.40 27.76 8.83
N GLU A 81 7.78 27.57 9.98
CA GLU A 81 6.79 26.51 10.23
C GLU A 81 5.57 26.66 9.30
N GLU A 82 5.09 27.89 9.08
CA GLU A 82 4.00 28.17 8.14
C GLU A 82 4.47 28.14 6.67
N HIS A 83 5.71 28.54 6.41
CA HIS A 83 6.31 28.69 5.09
C HIS A 83 7.66 27.96 5.02
N PRO A 84 7.69 26.64 4.74
CA PRO A 84 8.90 25.83 4.76
C PRO A 84 10.05 26.43 3.94
N LEU A 85 11.20 26.62 4.57
CA LEU A 85 12.37 27.30 4.02
C LEU A 85 12.87 26.65 2.71
N ILE A 86 12.77 25.34 2.62
CA ILE A 86 13.23 24.59 1.44
C ILE A 86 12.56 25.06 0.13
N LYS A 87 11.31 25.53 0.20
CA LYS A 87 10.55 25.96 -0.99
C LYS A 87 11.12 27.22 -1.64
N TYR A 88 11.83 28.06 -0.90
CA TYR A 88 12.40 29.33 -1.38
C TYR A 88 13.87 29.54 -0.99
N TYR A 89 14.56 28.45 -0.64
CA TYR A 89 15.96 28.47 -0.20
C TYR A 89 16.88 29.21 -1.17
N GLY A 90 16.77 28.96 -2.48
CA GLY A 90 17.62 29.59 -3.49
C GLY A 90 17.46 31.12 -3.54
N GLU A 91 16.20 31.58 -3.67
CA GLU A 91 15.87 32.99 -3.72
C GLU A 91 16.27 33.72 -2.43
N PHE A 92 16.14 33.05 -1.28
CA PHE A 92 16.53 33.64 -0.01
C PHE A 92 18.06 33.86 0.06
N ILE A 93 18.86 32.87 -0.34
CA ILE A 93 20.32 33.01 -0.43
C ILE A 93 20.72 34.12 -1.38
N GLU A 94 20.13 34.21 -2.57
CA GLU A 94 20.43 35.24 -3.56
C GLU A 94 20.08 36.63 -3.03
N LEU A 95 18.97 36.82 -2.35
CA LEU A 95 18.61 38.09 -1.75
C LEU A 95 19.57 38.53 -0.64
N ILE A 96 20.00 37.61 0.22
CA ILE A 96 21.02 37.92 1.23
C ILE A 96 22.34 38.32 0.56
N ASN A 97 22.79 37.54 -0.46
CA ASN A 97 24.02 37.80 -1.18
C ASN A 97 24.00 39.20 -1.81
N GLY A 98 22.91 39.55 -2.50
CA GLY A 98 22.77 40.89 -3.11
C GLY A 98 22.83 42.02 -2.09
N ARG A 99 22.30 41.82 -0.89
CA ARG A 99 22.40 42.83 0.19
C ARG A 99 23.79 42.93 0.81
N ILE A 100 24.51 41.80 0.92
CA ILE A 100 25.91 41.79 1.35
C ILE A 100 26.78 42.52 0.33
N GLU A 101 26.68 42.20 -0.96
CA GLU A 101 27.42 42.84 -2.05
C GLU A 101 27.15 44.33 -2.14
N SER A 102 25.92 44.76 -1.87
CA SER A 102 25.51 46.17 -1.84
C SER A 102 25.88 46.87 -0.51
N ASN A 103 26.55 46.21 0.41
CA ASN A 103 26.88 46.68 1.77
C ASN A 103 25.67 47.17 2.60
N ILE A 104 24.50 46.62 2.34
CA ILE A 104 23.28 46.91 3.11
C ILE A 104 23.27 46.11 4.41
N ILE A 105 23.79 44.86 4.36
CA ILE A 105 23.95 43.98 5.53
C ILE A 105 25.41 43.61 5.68
N ASN A 106 25.91 43.57 6.92
CA ASN A 106 27.24 43.10 7.21
C ASN A 106 27.28 41.57 7.21
N LYS A 107 28.12 40.99 6.37
CA LYS A 107 28.35 39.55 6.29
C LYS A 107 28.64 38.90 7.66
N ARG A 108 29.39 39.61 8.53
CA ARG A 108 29.77 39.09 9.86
C ARG A 108 28.54 38.91 10.78
N ASP A 109 27.55 39.80 10.66
CA ASP A 109 26.34 39.73 11.48
C ASP A 109 25.46 38.55 11.05
N ILE A 110 25.35 38.31 9.73
CA ILE A 110 24.67 37.11 9.19
C ILE A 110 25.36 35.84 9.70
N ILE A 111 26.67 35.74 9.64
CA ILE A 111 27.43 34.59 10.12
C ILE A 111 27.24 34.39 11.62
N LYS A 112 27.25 35.47 12.42
CA LYS A 112 27.07 35.43 13.87
C LYS A 112 25.68 34.82 14.21
N VAL A 113 24.63 35.31 13.55
CA VAL A 113 23.26 34.79 13.72
C VAL A 113 23.20 33.33 13.26
N GLY A 114 23.76 33.01 12.10
CA GLY A 114 23.81 31.64 11.58
C GLY A 114 24.49 30.65 12.55
N ARG A 115 25.67 31.03 13.09
CA ARG A 115 26.39 30.19 14.08
C ARG A 115 25.59 30.03 15.41
N LEU A 116 24.89 31.09 15.84
CA LEU A 116 24.02 31.02 17.01
C LEU A 116 22.90 30.00 16.81
N MET A 117 22.12 30.16 15.74
CA MET A 117 20.96 29.32 15.46
C MET A 117 21.36 27.87 15.13
N ALA A 118 22.38 27.64 14.32
CA ALA A 118 22.79 26.29 13.94
C ALA A 118 23.37 25.47 15.09
N PHE A 119 24.12 26.09 16.02
CA PHE A 119 24.88 25.36 17.05
C PHE A 119 24.35 25.53 18.47
N LYS A 120 23.36 26.41 18.69
CA LYS A 120 22.70 26.61 19.98
C LYS A 120 21.17 26.62 19.89
N GLY A 121 20.63 26.51 18.67
CA GLY A 121 19.20 26.42 18.42
C GLY A 121 18.56 25.21 19.10
N ASN A 122 17.29 25.35 19.47
CA ASN A 122 16.52 24.36 20.20
C ASN A 122 15.40 23.70 19.36
N SER A 123 15.13 24.24 18.15
CA SER A 123 14.17 23.65 17.22
C SER A 123 14.84 23.30 15.88
N LYS A 124 14.24 22.35 15.16
CA LYS A 124 14.74 21.95 13.84
C LYS A 124 14.71 23.11 12.84
N GLU A 125 13.68 23.94 12.88
CA GLU A 125 13.52 25.07 11.96
C GLU A 125 14.57 26.18 12.26
N GLU A 126 14.87 26.42 13.52
CA GLU A 126 15.94 27.33 13.93
C GLU A 126 17.29 26.86 13.38
N ILE A 127 17.58 25.57 13.51
CA ILE A 127 18.86 25.00 13.01
C ILE A 127 18.92 25.04 11.47
N LYS A 128 17.83 24.71 10.76
CA LYS A 128 17.75 24.81 9.29
C LYS A 128 18.02 26.24 8.82
N LEU A 129 17.41 27.24 9.46
CA LEU A 129 17.68 28.64 9.15
C LEU A 129 19.13 29.01 9.45
N GLY A 130 19.64 28.59 10.61
CA GLY A 130 21.05 28.79 10.97
C GLY A 130 22.00 28.23 9.93
N LEU A 131 21.80 26.96 9.50
CA LEU A 131 22.58 26.32 8.43
C LEU A 131 22.48 27.09 7.11
N THR A 132 21.30 27.63 6.78
CA THR A 132 21.12 28.45 5.57
C THR A 132 21.96 29.73 5.64
N LEU A 133 21.96 30.42 6.78
CA LEU A 133 22.77 31.63 6.97
C LEU A 133 24.26 31.35 6.98
N LEU A 134 24.69 30.16 7.41
CA LEU A 134 26.09 29.71 7.34
C LEU A 134 26.59 29.51 5.90
N PHE A 135 25.72 29.60 4.89
CA PHE A 135 26.16 29.64 3.49
C PHE A 135 27.23 30.74 3.23
N PHE A 136 27.22 31.80 4.02
CA PHE A 136 28.17 32.92 3.90
C PHE A 136 29.42 32.76 4.77
N ASP A 137 29.54 31.69 5.56
CA ASP A 137 30.66 31.43 6.48
C ASP A 137 31.86 30.77 5.76
N GLU A 138 33.00 30.70 6.45
CA GLU A 138 34.18 29.91 6.07
C GLU A 138 33.96 28.45 6.54
N ILE A 139 33.51 27.62 5.62
CA ILE A 139 33.01 26.26 5.94
C ILE A 139 34.10 25.37 6.54
N GLU A 140 35.36 25.52 6.12
CA GLU A 140 36.47 24.74 6.66
C GLU A 140 36.62 24.90 8.18
N GLU A 141 36.35 26.10 8.74
CA GLU A 141 36.46 26.38 10.18
C GLU A 141 35.39 25.67 11.01
N ILE A 142 34.23 25.38 10.41
CA ILE A 142 33.07 24.79 11.08
C ILE A 142 32.78 23.36 10.63
N LYS A 143 33.63 22.78 9.80
CA LYS A 143 33.46 21.47 9.17
C LYS A 143 33.09 20.37 10.19
N GLU A 144 33.86 20.25 11.26
CA GLU A 144 33.60 19.23 12.31
C GLU A 144 32.21 19.38 12.95
N LYS A 145 31.73 20.62 13.11
CA LYS A 145 30.38 20.85 13.63
C LYS A 145 29.29 20.50 12.62
N LEU A 146 29.55 20.72 11.34
CA LEU A 146 28.62 20.33 10.28
C LEU A 146 28.54 18.81 10.14
N LEU A 147 29.63 18.07 10.33
CA LEU A 147 29.61 16.61 10.38
C LEU A 147 28.72 16.05 11.50
N VAL A 148 28.63 16.77 12.62
CA VAL A 148 27.70 16.41 13.70
C VAL A 148 26.25 16.61 13.25
N LEU A 149 25.91 17.75 12.65
CA LEU A 149 24.55 18.03 12.18
C LEU A 149 24.16 17.14 11.00
N ALA A 150 25.12 16.67 10.20
CA ALA A 150 24.92 15.76 9.09
C ALA A 150 24.30 14.40 9.48
N LEU A 151 24.31 14.03 10.76
CA LEU A 151 23.74 12.78 11.26
C LEU A 151 22.21 12.75 11.22
N TYR A 152 21.56 13.93 11.25
CA TYR A 152 20.12 14.04 11.25
C TYR A 152 19.58 14.39 9.86
N ASN A 153 18.69 13.56 9.33
CA ASN A 153 18.22 13.65 7.94
C ASN A 153 17.58 15.01 7.59
N GLU A 154 16.90 15.63 8.53
CA GLU A 154 16.30 16.98 8.36
C GLU A 154 17.34 18.06 7.98
N TYR A 155 18.60 17.88 8.38
CA TYR A 155 19.66 18.85 8.12
C TYR A 155 20.51 18.51 6.90
N SER A 156 20.34 17.30 6.32
CA SER A 156 21.20 16.76 5.27
C SER A 156 21.29 17.66 4.04
N PHE A 157 20.18 18.24 3.59
CA PHE A 157 20.16 19.16 2.46
C PHE A 157 21.03 20.40 2.70
N TYR A 158 20.81 21.05 3.81
CA TYR A 158 21.49 22.30 4.18
C TYR A 158 22.98 22.06 4.38
N VAL A 159 23.33 20.97 5.05
CA VAL A 159 24.73 20.57 5.25
C VAL A 159 25.39 20.20 3.92
N ALA A 160 24.73 19.48 3.03
CA ALA A 160 25.26 19.17 1.70
C ALA A 160 25.57 20.45 0.92
N LYS A 161 24.63 21.42 0.91
CA LYS A 161 24.84 22.73 0.26
C LYS A 161 26.07 23.48 0.79
N LEU A 162 26.36 23.35 2.09
CA LEU A 162 27.56 23.97 2.69
C LEU A 162 28.83 23.23 2.25
N PHE A 163 28.83 21.90 2.27
CA PHE A 163 30.01 21.11 1.87
C PHE A 163 30.35 21.26 0.38
N LEU A 164 29.37 21.52 -0.49
CA LEU A 164 29.64 21.81 -1.90
C LEU A 164 30.58 23.03 -2.11
N LYS A 165 30.77 23.89 -1.11
CA LYS A 165 31.71 25.01 -1.16
C LYS A 165 33.16 24.58 -0.88
N LEU A 166 33.37 23.36 -0.41
CA LEU A 166 34.70 22.86 -0.08
C LEU A 166 35.34 22.15 -1.28
N LYS A 167 36.67 22.26 -1.37
CA LYS A 167 37.42 21.41 -2.28
C LYS A 167 37.40 19.97 -1.76
N GLY A 168 37.08 19.01 -2.64
CA GLY A 168 36.93 17.60 -2.24
C GLY A 168 35.58 17.30 -1.55
N SER A 169 34.57 18.08 -1.89
CA SER A 169 33.19 17.86 -1.40
C SER A 169 32.64 16.48 -1.72
N ASP A 170 33.01 15.91 -2.89
CA ASP A 170 32.52 14.61 -3.33
C ASP A 170 32.92 13.49 -2.37
N GLU A 171 34.15 13.49 -1.86
CA GLU A 171 34.62 12.51 -0.87
C GLU A 171 33.88 12.66 0.48
N ILE A 172 33.66 13.92 0.92
CA ILE A 172 32.91 14.20 2.15
C ILE A 172 31.47 13.72 2.02
N LEU A 173 30.80 14.08 0.93
CA LEU A 173 29.42 13.69 0.66
C LEU A 173 29.27 12.17 0.50
N PHE A 174 30.27 11.53 -0.12
CA PHE A 174 30.32 10.08 -0.23
C PHE A 174 30.44 9.38 1.12
N ASP A 175 31.33 9.86 1.99
CA ASP A 175 31.45 9.32 3.34
C ASP A 175 30.17 9.51 4.16
N LEU A 176 29.52 10.66 4.04
CA LEU A 176 28.21 10.91 4.65
C LEU A 176 27.12 9.98 4.08
N ALA A 177 27.08 9.76 2.77
CA ALA A 177 26.12 8.84 2.15
C ALA A 177 26.26 7.41 2.66
N LYS A 178 27.49 6.94 2.94
CA LYS A 178 27.75 5.60 3.50
C LYS A 178 27.22 5.43 4.92
N VAL A 179 27.31 6.48 5.75
CA VAL A 179 26.90 6.44 7.16
C VAL A 179 25.49 6.99 7.39
N SER A 180 24.78 7.37 6.34
CA SER A 180 23.40 7.84 6.40
C SER A 180 22.42 6.77 5.88
N GLN A 181 21.14 6.93 6.23
CA GLN A 181 20.04 6.14 5.72
C GLN A 181 18.92 7.06 5.20
N ALA A 182 17.91 6.48 4.56
CA ALA A 182 16.73 7.20 4.12
C ALA A 182 17.05 8.50 3.35
N ALA A 183 16.41 9.60 3.72
CA ALA A 183 16.56 10.90 3.08
C ALA A 183 18.02 11.40 3.06
N GLY A 184 18.75 11.24 4.14
CA GLY A 184 20.15 11.68 4.21
C GLY A 184 21.01 11.01 3.15
N ARG A 185 20.86 9.69 2.95
CA ARG A 185 21.62 8.97 1.91
C ARG A 185 21.27 9.47 0.51
N VAL A 186 19.97 9.64 0.21
CA VAL A 186 19.52 10.18 -1.08
C VAL A 186 20.14 11.54 -1.36
N ILE A 187 20.05 12.44 -0.39
CA ILE A 187 20.51 13.81 -0.51
C ILE A 187 22.02 13.85 -0.75
N TYR A 188 22.81 13.20 0.10
CA TYR A 188 24.27 13.22 -0.05
C TYR A 188 24.70 12.58 -1.36
N ALA A 189 24.18 11.42 -1.73
CA ALA A 189 24.49 10.77 -2.99
C ALA A 189 24.11 11.63 -4.21
N ASN A 190 22.99 12.36 -4.14
CA ASN A 190 22.56 13.24 -5.22
C ASN A 190 23.47 14.43 -5.45
N TYR A 191 24.12 14.94 -4.40
CA TYR A 191 25.02 16.10 -4.52
C TYR A 191 26.47 15.76 -4.84
N ILE A 192 26.88 14.48 -4.91
CA ILE A 192 28.19 14.10 -5.46
C ILE A 192 28.20 14.44 -6.95
N ASP A 193 29.17 15.24 -7.40
CA ASP A 193 29.28 15.65 -8.81
C ASP A 193 30.10 14.65 -9.63
N VAL A 194 31.28 14.28 -9.14
CA VAL A 194 32.21 13.39 -9.84
C VAL A 194 32.39 12.08 -9.08
N LEU A 195 31.91 10.97 -9.69
CA LEU A 195 32.09 9.64 -9.14
C LEU A 195 33.39 8.99 -9.63
N ASN A 196 34.28 8.65 -8.70
CA ASN A 196 35.39 7.74 -8.97
C ASN A 196 34.90 6.28 -9.05
N LYS A 197 35.84 5.35 -9.36
CA LYS A 197 35.48 3.93 -9.54
C LYS A 197 34.85 3.31 -8.28
N ASP A 198 35.40 3.58 -7.11
CA ASP A 198 34.95 3.00 -5.84
C ASP A 198 33.59 3.56 -5.44
N MET A 199 33.34 4.86 -5.68
CA MET A 199 32.04 5.49 -5.49
C MET A 199 30.97 4.86 -6.38
N LYS A 200 31.27 4.63 -7.66
CA LYS A 200 30.34 3.97 -8.60
C LYS A 200 30.03 2.54 -8.16
N GLU A 201 31.04 1.77 -7.79
CA GLU A 201 30.86 0.39 -7.32
C GLU A 201 30.01 0.36 -6.05
N TRP A 202 30.27 1.25 -5.09
CA TRP A 202 29.47 1.35 -3.88
C TRP A 202 28.02 1.75 -4.17
N MET A 203 27.80 2.77 -5.00
CA MET A 203 26.45 3.21 -5.37
C MET A 203 25.65 2.07 -5.99
N VAL A 204 26.26 1.31 -6.89
CA VAL A 204 25.62 0.17 -7.55
C VAL A 204 25.35 -0.98 -6.60
N CYS A 205 26.27 -1.28 -5.69
CA CYS A 205 26.17 -2.47 -4.83
C CYS A 205 25.46 -2.23 -3.51
N GLU A 206 25.52 -1.01 -2.97
CA GLU A 206 25.04 -0.69 -1.61
C GLU A 206 24.25 0.61 -1.53
N GLY A 207 24.56 1.60 -2.37
CA GLY A 207 24.09 2.98 -2.22
C GLY A 207 22.57 3.12 -2.33
N TRP A 208 21.91 2.27 -3.10
CA TRP A 208 20.48 2.29 -3.29
C TRP A 208 19.72 1.34 -2.35
N LYS A 209 20.41 0.50 -1.59
CA LYS A 209 19.79 -0.40 -0.62
C LYS A 209 19.30 0.40 0.59
N GLY A 210 18.04 0.26 0.90
CA GLY A 210 17.42 0.92 2.04
C GLY A 210 15.97 0.52 2.19
N GLU A 211 15.41 0.73 3.35
CA GLU A 211 14.02 0.46 3.65
C GLU A 211 13.14 1.61 3.12
N TYR A 212 13.61 2.84 3.35
CA TYR A 212 12.88 4.07 3.02
C TYR A 212 13.42 4.71 1.74
N PHE A 213 12.57 5.41 1.01
CA PHE A 213 12.91 6.20 -0.20
C PHE A 213 13.58 5.38 -1.31
N LYS A 214 13.26 4.09 -1.43
CA LYS A 214 13.84 3.16 -2.41
C LYS A 214 13.88 3.71 -3.83
N ASN A 215 12.77 4.30 -4.29
CA ASN A 215 12.66 4.86 -5.65
C ASN A 215 13.63 6.03 -5.87
N PHE A 216 13.80 6.90 -4.87
CA PHE A 216 14.72 8.03 -4.96
C PHE A 216 16.18 7.56 -4.92
N LEU A 217 16.51 6.61 -4.04
CA LEU A 217 17.84 5.99 -3.98
C LEU A 217 18.20 5.31 -5.31
N TRP A 218 17.26 4.56 -5.86
CA TRP A 218 17.40 3.92 -7.15
C TRP A 218 17.64 4.94 -8.29
N ASN A 219 16.78 5.95 -8.41
CA ASN A 219 16.87 6.98 -9.42
C ASN A 219 18.21 7.73 -9.32
N THR A 220 18.62 8.11 -8.11
CA THR A 220 19.91 8.76 -7.87
C THR A 220 21.06 7.89 -8.36
N THR A 221 21.05 6.60 -8.03
CA THR A 221 22.10 5.66 -8.46
C THR A 221 22.18 5.60 -9.98
N ILE A 222 21.06 5.42 -10.67
CA ILE A 222 21.03 5.28 -12.13
C ILE A 222 21.42 6.59 -12.83
N ILE A 223 20.96 7.74 -12.33
CA ILE A 223 21.34 9.05 -12.89
C ILE A 223 22.84 9.30 -12.74
N LYS A 224 23.40 8.98 -11.57
CA LYS A 224 24.82 9.29 -11.25
C LYS A 224 25.80 8.31 -11.88
N VAL A 225 25.50 7.02 -11.86
CA VAL A 225 26.42 5.98 -12.38
C VAL A 225 26.27 5.81 -13.88
N GLY A 226 25.04 5.88 -14.40
CA GLY A 226 24.69 5.65 -15.80
C GLY A 226 24.67 4.17 -16.18
N TYR A 227 23.85 3.84 -17.17
CA TYR A 227 23.75 2.46 -17.69
C TYR A 227 25.04 1.99 -18.38
N ASP A 228 25.85 2.92 -18.90
CA ASP A 228 27.11 2.60 -19.55
C ASP A 228 28.12 1.93 -18.62
N TYR A 229 28.01 2.15 -17.31
CA TYR A 229 28.83 1.45 -16.33
C TYR A 229 28.70 -0.08 -16.44
N PHE A 230 27.49 -0.59 -16.67
CA PHE A 230 27.24 -2.02 -16.83
C PHE A 230 27.56 -2.53 -18.22
N LEU A 231 27.31 -1.73 -19.26
CA LEU A 231 27.50 -2.12 -20.65
C LEU A 231 28.97 -2.18 -21.04
N ASN A 232 29.78 -1.23 -20.55
CA ASN A 232 31.16 -1.03 -20.99
C ASN A 232 32.20 -1.45 -19.94
N ASN A 233 31.78 -1.96 -18.77
CA ASN A 233 32.71 -2.42 -17.75
C ASN A 233 33.08 -3.89 -17.99
N ASP A 234 34.32 -4.15 -18.44
CA ASP A 234 34.81 -5.51 -18.63
C ASP A 234 35.20 -6.22 -17.33
N ASN A 235 35.38 -5.47 -16.25
CA ASN A 235 35.77 -5.97 -14.93
C ASN A 235 34.59 -6.05 -13.95
N ILE A 236 33.42 -6.48 -14.41
CA ILE A 236 32.30 -6.81 -13.52
C ILE A 236 32.73 -7.99 -12.67
N ASN A 237 32.66 -7.85 -11.35
CA ASN A 237 32.83 -8.93 -10.39
C ASN A 237 31.46 -9.53 -10.01
N GLU A 238 31.44 -10.60 -9.20
CA GLU A 238 30.20 -11.27 -8.79
C GLU A 238 29.24 -10.33 -8.05
N LYS A 239 29.77 -9.49 -7.13
CA LYS A 239 28.97 -8.51 -6.39
C LYS A 239 28.30 -7.49 -7.32
N THR A 240 29.06 -6.98 -8.28
CA THR A 240 28.54 -6.04 -9.29
C THR A 240 27.56 -6.72 -10.24
N PHE A 241 27.76 -8.02 -10.57
CA PHE A 241 26.83 -8.79 -11.37
C PHE A 241 25.46 -8.95 -10.67
N LYS A 242 25.47 -9.32 -9.39
CA LYS A 242 24.24 -9.41 -8.58
C LYS A 242 23.50 -8.07 -8.52
N ALA A 243 24.23 -7.01 -8.26
CA ALA A 243 23.68 -5.65 -8.30
C ALA A 243 23.13 -5.27 -9.70
N PHE A 244 23.78 -5.70 -10.77
CA PHE A 244 23.28 -5.48 -12.13
C PHE A 244 21.96 -6.23 -12.39
N GLY A 245 21.81 -7.44 -11.84
CA GLY A 245 20.54 -8.16 -11.86
C GLY A 245 19.42 -7.35 -11.21
N GLU A 246 19.68 -6.78 -10.04
CA GLU A 246 18.71 -5.91 -9.37
C GLU A 246 18.38 -4.66 -10.21
N VAL A 247 19.36 -4.07 -10.93
CA VAL A 247 19.13 -2.97 -11.88
C VAL A 247 18.17 -3.40 -12.99
N VAL A 248 18.42 -4.53 -13.62
CA VAL A 248 17.58 -5.06 -14.71
C VAL A 248 16.16 -5.35 -14.18
N SER A 249 16.04 -5.97 -13.01
CA SER A 249 14.76 -6.29 -12.38
C SER A 249 13.93 -5.04 -12.06
N ASN A 250 14.57 -4.00 -11.50
CA ASN A 250 13.88 -2.76 -11.15
C ASN A 250 13.39 -1.98 -12.39
N ILE A 251 14.06 -2.12 -13.53
CA ILE A 251 13.57 -1.52 -14.77
C ILE A 251 12.22 -2.13 -15.19
N PHE A 252 12.01 -3.43 -14.99
CA PHE A 252 10.72 -4.08 -15.24
C PHE A 252 9.60 -3.54 -14.35
N VAL A 253 9.92 -3.22 -13.10
CA VAL A 253 8.92 -2.81 -12.10
C VAL A 253 8.56 -1.33 -12.21
N TYR A 254 9.55 -0.46 -12.39
CA TYR A 254 9.37 1.00 -12.20
C TYR A 254 9.34 1.80 -13.49
N TYR A 255 9.75 1.23 -14.63
CA TYR A 255 9.84 1.97 -15.88
C TYR A 255 9.02 1.31 -16.99
N ASN A 256 8.51 2.14 -17.89
CA ASN A 256 8.01 1.65 -19.17
C ASN A 256 9.23 1.29 -20.02
N TYR A 257 9.76 0.07 -19.82
CA TYR A 257 10.99 -0.45 -20.45
C TYR A 257 10.92 -0.46 -21.98
N GLU A 258 9.74 -0.54 -22.56
CA GLU A 258 9.52 -0.49 -24.02
C GLU A 258 10.06 0.80 -24.63
N LYS A 259 10.05 1.91 -23.88
CA LYS A 259 10.56 3.22 -24.31
C LYS A 259 12.07 3.39 -24.11
N LEU A 260 12.73 2.47 -23.41
CA LEU A 260 14.18 2.54 -23.16
C LEU A 260 14.96 1.81 -24.25
N SER A 261 15.47 2.56 -25.23
CA SER A 261 16.31 1.99 -26.32
C SER A 261 17.54 1.23 -25.82
N ILE A 262 18.03 1.56 -24.62
CA ILE A 262 19.17 0.91 -23.97
C ILE A 262 18.81 -0.43 -23.30
N PHE A 263 17.54 -0.67 -23.03
CA PHE A 263 17.10 -1.82 -22.22
C PHE A 263 17.48 -3.16 -22.86
N LYS A 264 17.26 -3.33 -24.17
CA LYS A 264 17.68 -4.53 -24.90
C LYS A 264 19.18 -4.83 -24.75
N ARG A 265 20.03 -3.78 -24.73
CA ARG A 265 21.46 -3.94 -24.56
C ARG A 265 21.82 -4.40 -23.15
N LEU A 266 21.13 -3.87 -22.14
CA LEU A 266 21.28 -4.29 -20.73
C LEU A 266 20.88 -5.76 -20.56
N VAL A 267 19.73 -6.15 -21.09
CA VAL A 267 19.24 -7.54 -21.06
C VAL A 267 20.25 -8.50 -21.72
N LYS A 268 20.73 -8.19 -22.91
CA LYS A 268 21.77 -9.00 -23.57
C LYS A 268 23.03 -9.13 -22.72
N ARG A 269 23.50 -8.03 -22.18
CA ARG A 269 24.68 -8.01 -21.30
C ARG A 269 24.47 -8.86 -20.05
N TYR A 270 23.27 -8.79 -19.45
CA TYR A 270 22.92 -9.59 -18.29
C TYR A 270 22.96 -11.10 -18.62
N ILE A 271 22.35 -11.52 -19.73
CA ILE A 271 22.36 -12.90 -20.20
C ILE A 271 23.79 -13.42 -20.43
N ASP A 272 24.67 -12.58 -21.00
CA ASP A 272 26.08 -12.94 -21.24
C ASP A 272 26.88 -13.12 -19.94
N LEU A 273 26.56 -12.34 -18.91
CA LEU A 273 27.22 -12.43 -17.62
C LEU A 273 26.65 -13.54 -16.73
N PHE A 274 25.38 -13.88 -16.90
CA PHE A 274 24.69 -14.88 -16.07
C PHE A 274 25.40 -16.26 -16.06
N GLU A 275 26.01 -16.67 -17.16
CA GLU A 275 26.74 -17.94 -17.20
C GLU A 275 28.04 -17.93 -16.40
N LYS A 276 28.62 -16.76 -16.13
CA LYS A 276 29.99 -16.61 -15.58
C LYS A 276 30.03 -16.60 -14.05
N TYR A 277 28.93 -16.24 -13.40
CA TYR A 277 28.92 -15.97 -11.95
C TYR A 277 27.97 -16.92 -11.21
N ASP A 278 28.19 -17.04 -9.91
CA ASP A 278 27.26 -17.76 -9.02
C ASP A 278 25.93 -16.99 -8.92
N LYS A 279 24.84 -17.75 -8.85
CA LYS A 279 23.46 -17.26 -8.89
C LYS A 279 22.89 -17.32 -7.49
N ASP A 280 22.42 -16.18 -7.03
CA ASP A 280 21.53 -16.09 -5.89
C ASP A 280 20.06 -16.08 -6.35
N VAL A 281 19.16 -16.08 -5.39
CA VAL A 281 17.72 -16.04 -5.61
C VAL A 281 17.31 -14.90 -6.55
N LYS A 282 17.82 -13.69 -6.29
CA LYS A 282 17.50 -12.49 -7.07
C LYS A 282 18.01 -12.58 -8.52
N SER A 283 19.20 -13.14 -8.71
CA SER A 283 19.74 -13.37 -10.05
C SER A 283 18.89 -14.36 -10.85
N CYS A 284 18.42 -15.44 -10.21
CA CYS A 284 17.52 -16.39 -10.86
C CYS A 284 16.19 -15.74 -11.23
N LEU A 285 15.55 -15.01 -10.33
CA LEU A 285 14.31 -14.28 -10.60
C LEU A 285 14.46 -13.24 -11.71
N THR A 286 15.58 -12.51 -11.72
CA THR A 286 15.88 -11.58 -12.81
C THR A 286 15.94 -12.29 -14.16
N LEU A 287 16.54 -13.49 -14.23
CA LEU A 287 16.54 -14.27 -15.46
C LEU A 287 15.13 -14.74 -15.84
N GLY A 288 14.28 -15.11 -14.87
CA GLY A 288 12.87 -15.43 -15.10
C GLY A 288 12.12 -14.25 -15.72
N ASN A 289 12.26 -13.05 -15.16
CA ASN A 289 11.68 -11.82 -15.73
C ASN A 289 12.19 -11.53 -17.13
N VAL A 290 13.49 -11.68 -17.36
CA VAL A 290 14.11 -11.53 -18.69
C VAL A 290 13.57 -12.55 -19.68
N TYR A 291 13.39 -13.79 -19.27
CA TYR A 291 12.85 -14.84 -20.13
C TYR A 291 11.41 -14.52 -20.55
N ARG A 292 10.53 -14.16 -19.62
CA ARG A 292 9.14 -13.73 -19.93
C ARG A 292 9.11 -12.55 -20.89
N TYR A 293 9.92 -11.53 -20.64
CA TYR A 293 10.02 -10.38 -21.52
C TYR A 293 10.39 -10.75 -22.96
N ILE A 294 11.35 -11.66 -23.14
CA ILE A 294 11.80 -12.09 -24.47
C ILE A 294 10.71 -12.92 -25.18
N VAL A 295 9.96 -13.74 -24.43
CA VAL A 295 8.87 -14.58 -24.96
C VAL A 295 7.68 -13.72 -25.37
N ASP A 296 7.23 -12.83 -24.49
CA ASP A 296 5.99 -12.06 -24.68
C ASP A 296 6.11 -11.04 -25.81
N GLU A 297 7.26 -10.37 -25.88
CA GLU A 297 7.44 -9.25 -26.81
C GLU A 297 8.07 -9.64 -28.16
N SER A 298 8.56 -10.86 -28.29
CA SER A 298 9.29 -11.32 -29.49
C SER A 298 10.40 -10.35 -29.95
N VAL A 299 11.03 -9.65 -29.00
CA VAL A 299 11.89 -8.47 -29.25
C VAL A 299 13.36 -8.79 -29.47
N MET A 300 13.77 -10.05 -29.26
CA MET A 300 15.18 -10.45 -29.33
C MET A 300 15.46 -11.36 -30.51
N GLU A 301 16.72 -11.37 -30.95
CA GLU A 301 17.19 -12.31 -31.95
C GLU A 301 17.09 -13.74 -31.42
N ASP A 302 16.81 -14.69 -32.32
CA ASP A 302 16.68 -16.13 -32.05
C ASP A 302 17.82 -16.71 -31.20
N GLU A 303 19.02 -16.20 -31.35
CA GLU A 303 20.20 -16.65 -30.58
C GLU A 303 20.04 -16.34 -29.09
N TYR A 304 19.65 -15.12 -28.73
CA TYR A 304 19.44 -14.71 -27.34
C TYR A 304 18.21 -15.38 -26.73
N TYR A 305 17.15 -15.55 -27.50
CA TYR A 305 15.99 -16.34 -27.08
C TYR A 305 16.40 -17.75 -26.67
N LYS A 306 17.06 -18.50 -27.55
CA LYS A 306 17.52 -19.87 -27.28
C LYS A 306 18.50 -19.95 -26.11
N LYS A 307 19.39 -18.97 -26.00
CA LYS A 307 20.35 -18.87 -24.90
C LYS A 307 19.64 -18.68 -23.58
N THR A 308 18.70 -17.72 -23.51
CA THR A 308 17.94 -17.43 -22.28
C THR A 308 17.06 -18.62 -21.89
N GLN A 309 16.34 -19.22 -22.83
CA GLN A 309 15.54 -20.42 -22.60
C GLN A 309 16.39 -21.56 -22.02
N LYS A 310 17.57 -21.82 -22.59
CA LYS A 310 18.47 -22.86 -22.09
C LYS A 310 18.96 -22.56 -20.68
N LEU A 311 19.22 -21.30 -20.32
CA LEU A 311 19.62 -20.88 -19.00
C LEU A 311 18.47 -21.02 -17.99
N TYR A 312 17.27 -20.56 -18.38
CA TYR A 312 16.07 -20.64 -17.56
C TYR A 312 15.69 -22.09 -17.21
N LEU A 313 15.68 -22.98 -18.21
CA LEU A 313 15.36 -24.41 -18.04
C LEU A 313 16.41 -25.18 -17.23
N LYS A 314 17.60 -24.63 -17.00
CA LYS A 314 18.63 -25.21 -16.14
C LYS A 314 18.48 -24.85 -14.66
N ILE A 315 17.64 -23.87 -14.34
CA ILE A 315 17.40 -23.48 -12.96
C ILE A 315 16.49 -24.53 -12.34
N ASP A 316 16.93 -25.07 -11.24
CA ASP A 316 16.11 -25.88 -10.34
C ASP A 316 15.32 -24.93 -9.42
N TRP A 317 14.15 -24.51 -9.88
CA TRP A 317 13.31 -23.52 -9.19
C TRP A 317 12.87 -24.00 -7.82
N THR A 318 12.53 -25.28 -7.69
CA THR A 318 12.16 -25.88 -6.40
C THR A 318 13.30 -25.79 -5.40
N ARG A 319 14.53 -26.07 -5.83
CA ARG A 319 15.70 -25.90 -4.97
C ARG A 319 15.95 -24.44 -4.60
N VAL A 320 15.87 -23.52 -5.57
CA VAL A 320 16.05 -22.07 -5.32
C VAL A 320 15.03 -21.57 -4.31
N PHE A 321 13.78 -22.00 -4.42
CA PHE A 321 12.71 -21.66 -3.49
C PHE A 321 12.97 -22.22 -2.09
N ASN A 322 13.34 -23.51 -1.99
CA ASN A 322 13.62 -24.17 -0.71
C ASN A 322 14.84 -23.58 0.02
N ASP A 323 15.83 -23.09 -0.71
CA ASP A 323 16.96 -22.36 -0.12
C ASP A 323 16.52 -20.95 0.31
N ALA A 324 15.68 -20.27 -0.48
CA ALA A 324 15.16 -18.95 -0.18
C ALA A 324 14.24 -18.90 1.05
N ILE A 325 13.40 -19.91 1.27
CA ILE A 325 12.54 -19.99 2.48
C ILE A 325 13.38 -19.97 3.77
N LYS A 326 14.58 -20.55 3.73
CA LYS A 326 15.48 -20.64 4.90
C LYS A 326 16.28 -19.36 5.14
N ASP A 327 16.36 -18.51 4.15
CA ASP A 327 17.07 -17.22 4.21
C ASP A 327 16.12 -16.11 4.67
N GLU A 328 16.23 -15.69 5.93
CA GLU A 328 15.39 -14.64 6.52
C GLU A 328 15.51 -13.28 5.82
N THR A 329 16.54 -13.07 5.02
CA THR A 329 16.74 -11.82 4.26
C THR A 329 15.93 -11.75 2.97
N VAL A 330 15.37 -12.88 2.51
CA VAL A 330 14.49 -12.94 1.34
C VAL A 330 13.08 -12.59 1.78
N ASP A 331 12.51 -11.54 1.24
CA ASP A 331 11.17 -11.07 1.59
C ASP A 331 10.05 -11.89 0.90
N SER A 332 8.83 -11.76 1.40
CA SER A 332 7.68 -12.52 0.90
C SER A 332 7.32 -12.22 -0.55
N PRO A 333 7.42 -10.98 -1.08
CA PRO A 333 7.24 -10.73 -2.50
C PRO A 333 8.19 -11.52 -3.40
N LEU A 334 9.46 -11.65 -3.02
CA LEU A 334 10.43 -12.45 -3.76
C LEU A 334 10.12 -13.95 -3.68
N LEU A 335 9.73 -14.44 -2.49
CA LEU A 335 9.30 -15.83 -2.32
C LEU A 335 8.06 -16.15 -3.14
N PHE A 336 7.11 -15.23 -3.22
CA PHE A 336 5.93 -15.39 -4.08
C PHE A 336 6.31 -15.46 -5.56
N GLN A 337 7.22 -14.59 -6.03
CA GLN A 337 7.72 -14.66 -7.40
C GLN A 337 8.40 -16.00 -7.70
N LEU A 338 9.17 -16.54 -6.74
CA LEU A 338 9.76 -17.88 -6.90
C LEU A 338 8.69 -18.98 -6.98
N ALA A 339 7.67 -18.91 -6.15
CA ALA A 339 6.56 -19.87 -6.18
C ALA A 339 5.85 -19.87 -7.54
N VAL A 340 5.71 -18.69 -8.17
CA VAL A 340 5.14 -18.56 -9.53
C VAL A 340 6.04 -19.20 -10.61
N GLU A 341 7.37 -19.27 -10.39
CA GLU A 341 8.29 -19.93 -11.32
C GLU A 341 8.30 -21.47 -11.21
N MET A 342 7.74 -21.99 -10.12
CA MET A 342 7.59 -23.44 -9.94
C MET A 342 6.36 -23.91 -10.73
N ASP A 343 6.48 -25.07 -11.41
CA ASP A 343 5.36 -25.70 -12.14
C ASP A 343 4.36 -26.40 -11.19
N GLU A 344 4.65 -26.43 -9.89
CA GLU A 344 3.88 -27.14 -8.88
C GLU A 344 3.44 -26.19 -7.77
N ASP A 345 2.25 -26.42 -7.24
CA ASP A 345 1.76 -25.68 -6.05
C ASP A 345 2.62 -25.96 -4.84
N LEU A 346 2.75 -24.95 -3.96
CA LEU A 346 3.48 -25.12 -2.71
C LEU A 346 2.82 -26.17 -1.83
N THR A 347 3.62 -27.02 -1.24
CA THR A 347 3.16 -28.03 -0.27
C THR A 347 2.68 -27.38 1.02
N VAL A 348 1.85 -28.10 1.79
CA VAL A 348 1.39 -27.66 3.12
C VAL A 348 2.57 -27.40 4.05
N GLU A 349 3.65 -28.18 3.93
CA GLU A 349 4.87 -28.01 4.72
C GLU A 349 5.59 -26.70 4.41
N GLU A 350 5.74 -26.36 3.13
CA GLU A 350 6.37 -25.11 2.69
C GLU A 350 5.56 -23.90 3.12
N LEU A 351 4.24 -23.93 2.94
CA LEU A 351 3.35 -22.87 3.40
C LEU A 351 3.35 -22.73 4.93
N ASN A 352 3.42 -23.84 5.66
CA ASN A 352 3.57 -23.79 7.12
C ASN A 352 4.91 -23.18 7.56
N MET A 353 5.98 -23.38 6.80
CA MET A 353 7.27 -22.70 7.06
C MET A 353 7.15 -21.19 6.84
N LEU A 354 6.51 -20.78 5.75
CA LEU A 354 6.28 -19.36 5.41
C LEU A 354 5.41 -18.67 6.46
N LEU A 355 4.30 -19.29 6.85
CA LEU A 355 3.40 -18.75 7.89
C LEU A 355 4.02 -18.79 9.29
N LYS A 356 4.94 -19.68 9.59
CA LYS A 356 5.72 -19.64 10.84
C LYS A 356 6.70 -18.49 10.86
N ARG A 357 7.29 -18.15 9.71
CA ARG A 357 8.22 -17.04 9.57
C ARG A 357 7.49 -15.70 9.74
N ASN A 358 6.35 -15.54 9.08
CA ASN A 358 5.46 -14.38 9.26
C ASN A 358 3.99 -14.82 9.23
N PRO A 359 3.37 -15.05 10.39
CA PRO A 359 1.99 -15.55 10.47
C PRO A 359 0.93 -14.50 10.09
N ARG A 360 1.34 -13.26 9.82
CA ARG A 360 0.47 -12.16 9.37
C ARG A 360 0.76 -11.73 7.94
N ASP A 361 1.40 -12.58 7.16
CA ASP A 361 1.73 -12.28 5.79
C ASP A 361 0.54 -12.49 4.86
N TYR A 362 -0.09 -11.40 4.50
CA TYR A 362 -1.27 -11.34 3.61
C TYR A 362 -1.07 -12.11 2.30
N VAL A 363 0.13 -12.11 1.73
CA VAL A 363 0.42 -12.78 0.46
C VAL A 363 0.13 -14.27 0.52
N TRP A 364 0.56 -14.94 1.61
CA TRP A 364 0.36 -16.39 1.75
C TRP A 364 -1.07 -16.76 2.10
N TYR A 365 -1.81 -15.89 2.79
CA TYR A 365 -3.25 -16.07 2.99
C TYR A 365 -3.98 -16.05 1.65
N LYS A 366 -3.67 -15.08 0.78
CA LYS A 366 -4.28 -15.01 -0.57
C LYS A 366 -3.86 -16.17 -1.46
N TYR A 367 -2.60 -16.60 -1.39
CA TYR A 367 -2.15 -17.77 -2.13
C TYR A 367 -2.94 -19.03 -1.72
N ILE A 368 -3.10 -19.28 -0.42
CA ILE A 368 -3.86 -20.42 0.09
C ILE A 368 -5.36 -20.35 -0.29
N GLU A 369 -5.96 -19.16 -0.24
CA GLU A 369 -7.34 -18.96 -0.67
C GLU A 369 -7.54 -19.42 -2.13
N MET A 370 -6.58 -19.19 -3.00
CA MET A 370 -6.64 -19.59 -4.42
C MET A 370 -6.56 -21.11 -4.62
N LEU A 371 -5.87 -21.85 -3.74
CA LEU A 371 -5.68 -23.30 -3.85
C LEU A 371 -6.97 -24.10 -3.60
N ASN A 372 -7.88 -23.57 -2.79
CA ASN A 372 -9.20 -24.16 -2.48
C ASN A 372 -9.17 -25.65 -2.06
N GLU A 373 -8.21 -26.04 -1.21
CA GLU A 373 -8.06 -27.39 -0.69
C GLU A 373 -8.14 -27.44 0.84
N THR A 374 -8.70 -28.54 1.38
CA THR A 374 -8.97 -28.71 2.81
C THR A 374 -7.73 -28.61 3.69
N SER A 375 -6.61 -29.20 3.29
CA SER A 375 -5.36 -29.20 4.04
C SER A 375 -4.79 -27.79 4.25
N TYR A 376 -4.89 -26.94 3.22
CA TYR A 376 -4.44 -25.55 3.25
C TYR A 376 -5.38 -24.65 4.05
N SER A 377 -6.69 -24.84 3.90
CA SER A 377 -7.69 -24.15 4.71
C SER A 377 -7.50 -24.44 6.21
N ASP A 378 -7.26 -25.69 6.57
CA ASP A 378 -7.01 -26.11 7.95
C ASP A 378 -5.72 -25.50 8.51
N LEU A 379 -4.67 -25.36 7.66
CA LEU A 379 -3.43 -24.68 8.02
C LEU A 379 -3.71 -23.19 8.35
N LEU A 380 -4.50 -22.49 7.52
CA LEU A 380 -4.85 -21.08 7.80
C LEU A 380 -5.63 -20.94 9.11
N ILE A 381 -6.67 -21.75 9.33
CA ILE A 381 -7.45 -21.69 10.57
C ILE A 381 -6.57 -21.98 11.80
N SER A 382 -5.64 -22.93 11.68
CA SER A 382 -4.67 -23.20 12.75
C SER A 382 -3.74 -21.99 13.01
N THR A 383 -3.33 -21.29 11.96
CA THR A 383 -2.46 -20.11 12.05
C THR A 383 -3.24 -18.94 12.68
N VAL A 384 -4.45 -18.67 12.21
CA VAL A 384 -5.34 -17.64 12.74
C VAL A 384 -5.56 -17.82 14.25
N LYS A 385 -5.96 -19.02 14.68
CA LYS A 385 -6.20 -19.33 16.09
C LYS A 385 -4.98 -19.11 17.00
N LYS A 386 -3.76 -19.20 16.46
CA LYS A 386 -2.52 -19.05 17.23
C LYS A 386 -1.95 -17.64 17.21
N SER A 387 -2.15 -16.90 16.12
CA SER A 387 -1.35 -15.72 15.82
C SER A 387 -2.14 -14.42 15.80
N LEU A 388 -3.47 -14.48 15.60
CA LEU A 388 -4.31 -13.27 15.61
C LEU A 388 -4.85 -12.98 17.01
N ASN A 389 -5.12 -11.71 17.26
CA ASN A 389 -5.70 -11.27 18.54
C ASN A 389 -7.23 -11.42 18.54
N LEU A 390 -7.71 -12.65 18.44
CA LEU A 390 -9.13 -12.98 18.34
C LEU A 390 -9.97 -12.46 19.52
N LYS A 391 -9.34 -12.23 20.68
CA LYS A 391 -10.04 -11.67 21.85
C LYS A 391 -10.48 -10.23 21.64
N GLU A 392 -9.79 -9.47 20.81
CA GLU A 392 -10.19 -8.10 20.48
C GLU A 392 -11.25 -8.07 19.38
N ILE A 393 -11.33 -9.11 18.55
CA ILE A 393 -12.32 -9.27 17.49
C ILE A 393 -13.65 -9.81 18.06
N PHE A 394 -13.59 -10.80 18.94
CA PHE A 394 -14.77 -11.52 19.47
C PHE A 394 -15.34 -10.88 20.75
N ILE A 395 -15.47 -9.54 20.75
CA ILE A 395 -15.99 -8.76 21.90
C ILE A 395 -17.51 -8.60 21.90
N GLY A 396 -18.20 -9.20 20.96
CA GLY A 396 -19.63 -9.16 20.76
C GLY A 396 -20.05 -8.33 19.56
N PRO A 397 -21.21 -8.66 18.95
CA PRO A 397 -21.74 -8.00 17.76
C PRO A 397 -21.86 -6.48 17.91
N LYS A 398 -21.37 -5.74 16.91
CA LYS A 398 -21.54 -4.29 16.76
C LYS A 398 -22.03 -3.97 15.36
N ASP A 399 -22.60 -2.79 15.20
CA ASP A 399 -22.92 -2.23 13.87
C ASP A 399 -21.68 -1.58 13.26
N LEU A 400 -20.67 -2.41 12.98
CA LEU A 400 -19.42 -2.00 12.33
C LEU A 400 -19.30 -2.80 11.03
N SER A 401 -19.40 -2.11 9.92
CA SER A 401 -19.12 -2.66 8.59
C SER A 401 -17.68 -2.37 8.16
N LYS A 402 -17.24 -3.00 7.07
CA LYS A 402 -15.89 -2.89 6.46
C LYS A 402 -15.49 -1.46 6.05
N GLU A 403 -16.34 -0.48 6.22
CA GLU A 403 -16.05 0.95 6.04
C GLU A 403 -15.01 1.49 7.04
N VAL A 404 -14.76 0.77 8.13
CA VAL A 404 -13.55 0.95 8.92
C VAL A 404 -12.41 0.36 8.12
N TYR A 405 -11.56 1.20 7.56
CA TYR A 405 -10.37 0.88 6.76
C TYR A 405 -9.60 -0.26 7.43
N VAL A 406 -9.76 -1.45 6.89
CA VAL A 406 -9.07 -2.64 7.39
C VAL A 406 -7.85 -2.81 6.49
N GLU A 407 -6.67 -2.48 6.99
CA GLU A 407 -5.40 -2.73 6.29
C GLU A 407 -5.30 -4.21 5.90
N ASP A 408 -4.69 -4.49 4.75
CA ASP A 408 -4.58 -5.86 4.21
C ASP A 408 -3.97 -6.87 5.20
N SER A 409 -3.05 -6.44 6.03
CA SER A 409 -2.39 -7.26 7.06
C SER A 409 -3.06 -7.21 8.44
N SER A 410 -4.23 -6.55 8.57
CA SER A 410 -4.96 -6.51 9.84
C SER A 410 -5.51 -7.88 10.24
N ASP A 411 -5.70 -8.08 11.53
CA ASP A 411 -6.27 -9.33 12.07
C ASP A 411 -7.67 -9.60 11.48
N TYR A 412 -8.45 -8.57 11.18
CA TYR A 412 -9.76 -8.67 10.54
C TYR A 412 -9.68 -9.18 9.09
N SER A 413 -8.79 -8.59 8.28
CA SER A 413 -8.60 -9.00 6.88
C SER A 413 -8.08 -10.43 6.79
N LEU A 414 -7.09 -10.79 7.60
CA LEU A 414 -6.52 -12.13 7.62
C LEU A 414 -7.54 -13.17 8.06
N LEU A 415 -8.38 -12.85 9.07
CA LEU A 415 -9.47 -13.72 9.50
C LEU A 415 -10.50 -13.91 8.38
N LEU A 416 -10.90 -12.84 7.69
CA LEU A 416 -11.85 -12.93 6.57
C LEU A 416 -11.31 -13.83 5.46
N ILE A 417 -10.06 -13.66 5.03
CA ILE A 417 -9.46 -14.52 4.00
C ILE A 417 -9.43 -15.98 4.45
N ALA A 418 -9.08 -16.23 5.71
CA ALA A 418 -9.08 -17.59 6.26
C ALA A 418 -10.49 -18.22 6.28
N LEU A 419 -11.52 -17.44 6.54
CA LEU A 419 -12.91 -17.90 6.44
C LEU A 419 -13.31 -18.15 4.97
N GLU A 420 -12.91 -17.25 4.05
CA GLU A 420 -13.19 -17.42 2.62
C GLU A 420 -12.55 -18.68 2.03
N SER A 421 -11.33 -19.03 2.47
CA SER A 421 -10.60 -20.21 2.01
C SER A 421 -11.19 -21.55 2.46
N LEU A 422 -12.18 -21.56 3.37
CA LEU A 422 -12.72 -22.79 3.93
C LEU A 422 -13.45 -23.62 2.89
N THR A 423 -12.98 -24.85 2.67
CA THR A 423 -13.69 -25.89 1.92
C THR A 423 -14.82 -26.51 2.76
N ARG A 424 -15.73 -27.25 2.12
CA ARG A 424 -16.86 -27.92 2.83
C ARG A 424 -16.38 -28.81 3.97
N GLU A 425 -15.31 -29.61 3.75
CA GLU A 425 -14.74 -30.47 4.79
C GLU A 425 -14.13 -29.67 5.95
N SER A 426 -13.41 -28.59 5.64
CA SER A 426 -12.84 -27.71 6.66
C SER A 426 -13.92 -26.98 7.46
N ILE A 427 -15.04 -26.59 6.82
CA ILE A 427 -16.18 -25.99 7.51
C ILE A 427 -16.77 -26.99 8.51
N ILE A 428 -17.03 -28.23 8.08
CA ILE A 428 -17.58 -29.29 8.97
C ILE A 428 -16.67 -29.51 10.18
N LYS A 429 -15.36 -29.53 9.98
CA LYS A 429 -14.36 -29.73 11.04
C LYS A 429 -14.23 -28.55 11.99
N ASN A 430 -14.42 -27.33 11.51
CA ASN A 430 -14.19 -26.10 12.24
C ASN A 430 -15.48 -25.35 12.67
N GLN A 431 -16.64 -26.05 12.75
CA GLN A 431 -17.92 -25.44 13.15
C GLN A 431 -17.82 -24.65 14.46
N ASP A 432 -17.12 -25.18 15.46
CA ASP A 432 -16.93 -24.50 16.74
C ASP A 432 -16.25 -23.13 16.59
N PHE A 433 -15.28 -23.00 15.68
CA PHE A 433 -14.63 -21.74 15.40
C PHE A 433 -15.54 -20.76 14.63
N LEU A 434 -16.31 -21.27 13.68
CA LEU A 434 -17.29 -20.44 12.96
C LEU A 434 -18.35 -19.88 13.90
N VAL A 435 -18.77 -20.67 14.87
CA VAL A 435 -19.70 -20.24 15.93
C VAL A 435 -19.06 -19.14 16.80
N GLU A 436 -17.77 -19.23 17.13
CA GLU A 436 -17.06 -18.16 17.83
C GLU A 436 -17.02 -16.87 16.99
N CYS A 437 -16.87 -16.97 15.67
CA CYS A 437 -16.90 -15.82 14.75
C CYS A 437 -18.24 -15.06 14.74
N LEU A 438 -19.34 -15.67 15.17
CA LEU A 438 -20.61 -14.97 15.35
C LEU A 438 -20.58 -13.90 16.44
N ASN A 439 -19.57 -13.93 17.32
CA ASN A 439 -19.33 -12.91 18.34
C ASN A 439 -18.35 -11.81 17.88
N ALA A 440 -17.95 -11.79 16.60
CA ALA A 440 -17.10 -10.74 16.09
C ALA A 440 -17.83 -9.39 16.10
N ASP A 441 -17.11 -8.32 16.38
CA ASP A 441 -17.68 -6.97 16.33
C ASP A 441 -17.91 -6.51 14.88
N LEU A 442 -17.11 -6.97 13.90
CA LEU A 442 -17.27 -6.65 12.49
C LEU A 442 -18.36 -7.51 11.83
N ILE A 443 -19.29 -6.86 11.15
CA ILE A 443 -20.42 -7.51 10.43
C ILE A 443 -19.92 -8.53 9.40
N ASP A 444 -18.91 -8.17 8.61
CA ASP A 444 -18.38 -9.01 7.52
C ASP A 444 -17.89 -10.38 8.02
N ILE A 445 -17.26 -10.43 9.19
CA ILE A 445 -16.80 -11.70 9.79
C ILE A 445 -18.00 -12.56 10.20
N ARG A 446 -19.02 -11.94 10.85
CA ARG A 446 -20.22 -12.65 11.23
C ARG A 446 -20.97 -13.20 10.02
N LEU A 447 -21.07 -12.39 8.95
CA LEU A 447 -21.69 -12.81 7.69
C LEU A 447 -20.94 -13.97 7.03
N SER A 448 -19.61 -13.87 6.91
CA SER A 448 -18.83 -14.95 6.35
C SER A 448 -19.01 -16.24 7.15
N ALA A 449 -19.03 -16.16 8.49
CA ALA A 449 -19.29 -17.32 9.34
C ALA A 449 -20.70 -17.92 9.13
N ILE A 450 -21.73 -17.07 9.03
CA ILE A 450 -23.11 -17.47 8.76
C ILE A 450 -23.21 -18.19 7.41
N GLU A 451 -22.61 -17.65 6.35
CA GLU A 451 -22.62 -18.23 5.02
C GLU A 451 -21.90 -19.58 4.95
N LYS A 452 -20.76 -19.67 5.62
CA LYS A 452 -20.05 -20.95 5.72
C LYS A 452 -20.86 -22.00 6.49
N LEU A 453 -21.47 -21.63 7.61
CA LEU A 453 -22.36 -22.55 8.35
C LEU A 453 -23.57 -22.95 7.50
N TRP A 454 -24.18 -22.03 6.77
CA TRP A 454 -25.30 -22.36 5.88
C TRP A 454 -24.92 -23.38 4.80
N SER A 455 -23.71 -23.29 4.22
CA SER A 455 -23.24 -24.23 3.19
C SER A 455 -23.15 -25.69 3.66
N ILE A 456 -23.23 -25.93 4.98
CA ILE A 456 -23.20 -27.27 5.60
C ILE A 456 -24.42 -27.52 6.52
N GLU A 457 -25.53 -26.90 6.25
CA GLU A 457 -26.72 -26.98 7.10
C GLU A 457 -27.16 -28.41 7.43
N ASP A 458 -26.97 -29.37 6.50
CA ASP A 458 -27.20 -30.79 6.65
C ASP A 458 -26.27 -31.49 7.68
N ARG A 459 -25.26 -30.81 8.17
CA ARG A 459 -24.19 -31.34 9.04
C ARG A 459 -23.99 -30.55 10.34
N TRP A 460 -24.92 -29.67 10.69
CA TRP A 460 -24.81 -28.92 11.94
C TRP A 460 -24.79 -29.83 13.17
N THR A 461 -23.91 -29.48 14.10
CA THR A 461 -23.90 -30.10 15.42
C THR A 461 -25.01 -29.49 16.31
N ARG A 462 -25.39 -30.18 17.39
CA ARG A 462 -26.30 -29.59 18.39
C ARG A 462 -25.75 -28.30 18.98
N LYS A 463 -24.44 -28.21 19.14
CA LYS A 463 -23.76 -27.01 19.61
C LYS A 463 -23.88 -25.85 18.60
N THR A 464 -23.73 -26.14 17.32
CA THR A 464 -23.93 -25.15 16.24
C THR A 464 -25.33 -24.57 16.29
N LEU A 465 -26.34 -25.42 16.38
CA LEU A 465 -27.77 -25.00 16.50
C LEU A 465 -27.98 -24.09 17.72
N SER A 466 -27.58 -24.55 18.91
CA SER A 466 -27.72 -23.75 20.14
C SER A 466 -26.99 -22.40 20.06
N SER A 467 -25.84 -22.37 19.41
CA SER A 467 -25.07 -21.11 19.27
C SER A 467 -25.69 -20.16 18.25
N LEU A 468 -26.33 -20.66 17.20
CA LEU A 468 -27.11 -19.84 16.27
C LEU A 468 -28.33 -19.23 16.95
N GLU A 469 -29.03 -20.01 17.83
CA GLU A 469 -30.15 -19.51 18.66
C GLU A 469 -29.68 -18.38 19.59
N ASP A 470 -28.49 -18.51 20.20
CA ASP A 470 -27.92 -17.47 21.05
C ASP A 470 -27.43 -16.26 20.24
N ALA A 471 -26.90 -16.48 19.02
CA ALA A 471 -26.52 -15.41 18.13
C ALA A 471 -27.72 -14.54 17.71
N ILE A 472 -28.90 -15.14 17.46
CA ILE A 472 -30.13 -14.39 17.17
C ILE A 472 -30.48 -13.41 18.31
N LYS A 473 -30.30 -13.83 19.57
CA LYS A 473 -30.61 -12.99 20.74
C LYS A 473 -29.61 -11.85 20.93
N ASN A 474 -28.34 -12.10 20.57
CA ASN A 474 -27.22 -11.17 20.81
C ASN A 474 -26.91 -10.25 19.62
N GLU A 475 -27.39 -10.59 18.41
CA GLU A 475 -27.13 -9.79 17.21
C GLU A 475 -27.85 -8.45 17.28
N VAL A 476 -27.09 -7.37 17.10
CA VAL A 476 -27.58 -5.98 17.18
C VAL A 476 -28.05 -5.44 15.82
N VAL A 477 -27.59 -6.06 14.72
CA VAL A 477 -27.93 -5.65 13.36
C VAL A 477 -29.10 -6.47 12.85
N ASP A 478 -30.24 -5.83 12.64
CA ASP A 478 -31.50 -6.48 12.36
C ASP A 478 -31.47 -7.41 11.13
N TRP A 479 -30.87 -6.96 10.04
CA TRP A 479 -30.79 -7.76 8.82
C TRP A 479 -29.83 -8.96 8.95
N VAL A 480 -28.75 -8.87 9.77
CA VAL A 480 -27.90 -10.02 10.09
C VAL A 480 -28.66 -11.03 10.92
N ARG A 481 -29.43 -10.55 11.91
CA ARG A 481 -30.34 -11.40 12.73
C ARG A 481 -31.34 -12.13 11.86
N LYS A 482 -31.99 -11.44 10.94
CA LYS A 482 -32.94 -12.05 9.99
C LYS A 482 -32.27 -13.11 9.11
N LYS A 483 -31.01 -12.90 8.70
CA LYS A 483 -30.25 -13.91 7.95
C LYS A 483 -30.00 -15.18 8.77
N ILE A 484 -29.65 -15.07 10.05
CA ILE A 484 -29.49 -16.23 10.93
C ILE A 484 -30.82 -16.97 11.09
N ILE A 485 -31.91 -16.26 11.33
CA ILE A 485 -33.28 -16.85 11.43
C ILE A 485 -33.61 -17.60 10.14
N PHE A 486 -33.36 -17.01 8.98
CA PHE A 486 -33.63 -17.62 7.68
C PHE A 486 -32.92 -18.97 7.50
N ILE A 487 -31.59 -19.03 7.74
CA ILE A 487 -30.84 -20.29 7.59
C ILE A 487 -31.30 -21.38 8.58
N MET A 488 -31.72 -20.97 9.78
CA MET A 488 -32.26 -21.92 10.77
C MET A 488 -33.64 -22.39 10.39
N TYR A 489 -34.48 -21.57 9.77
CA TYR A 489 -35.80 -21.94 9.29
C TYR A 489 -35.73 -22.94 8.13
N GLU A 490 -34.82 -22.77 7.18
CA GLU A 490 -34.64 -23.73 6.08
C GLU A 490 -34.17 -25.10 6.59
N ASN A 491 -33.35 -25.14 7.63
CA ASN A 491 -32.85 -26.38 8.20
C ASN A 491 -33.89 -27.11 9.09
N ASN A 492 -34.73 -26.37 9.79
CA ASN A 492 -35.70 -26.94 10.74
C ASN A 492 -37.14 -26.49 10.41
N ASN A 493 -37.91 -27.37 9.74
CA ASN A 493 -39.37 -27.18 9.56
C ASN A 493 -40.19 -27.06 10.86
N ASN A 494 -39.53 -27.11 12.04
CA ASN A 494 -40.13 -27.07 13.36
C ASN A 494 -39.67 -25.90 14.24
N PHE A 495 -38.95 -24.92 13.69
CA PHE A 495 -38.51 -23.78 14.48
C PHE A 495 -39.70 -22.81 14.70
N ILE A 496 -40.32 -22.88 15.86
CA ILE A 496 -41.33 -21.90 16.29
C ILE A 496 -40.61 -20.73 16.94
N ILE A 497 -40.64 -19.59 16.29
CA ILE A 497 -40.13 -18.31 16.85
C ILE A 497 -41.10 -17.88 17.95
N THR A 498 -40.81 -18.23 19.22
CA THR A 498 -41.69 -17.93 20.34
C THR A 498 -41.40 -16.59 21.04
N ASP A 499 -40.35 -15.88 20.70
CA ASP A 499 -40.03 -14.62 21.36
C ASP A 499 -39.36 -13.58 20.41
N ILE A 500 -40.13 -13.09 19.46
CA ILE A 500 -39.90 -11.76 18.92
C ILE A 500 -41.08 -10.92 19.37
N ASN A 501 -40.85 -10.06 20.36
CA ASN A 501 -41.79 -9.02 20.75
C ASN A 501 -42.01 -8.08 19.57
N ASN A 502 -42.98 -8.40 18.73
CA ASN A 502 -43.63 -7.46 17.85
C ASN A 502 -45.15 -7.67 17.99
N PRO A 503 -45.92 -6.61 18.26
CA PRO A 503 -47.33 -6.71 18.31
C PRO A 503 -47.89 -7.00 16.91
N GLU A 504 -48.75 -7.98 16.87
CA GLU A 504 -49.72 -8.36 15.86
C GLU A 504 -49.89 -7.33 14.72
N GLU A 505 -49.37 -7.66 13.55
CA GLU A 505 -50.01 -7.36 12.28
C GLU A 505 -49.86 -8.63 11.42
N ASP A 506 -50.95 -9.32 11.22
CA ASP A 506 -51.10 -10.38 10.22
C ASP A 506 -50.88 -9.79 8.84
N ILE A 507 -49.67 -9.92 8.30
CA ILE A 507 -49.37 -9.60 6.91
C ILE A 507 -49.21 -10.93 6.16
N GLU A 508 -50.30 -11.35 5.51
CA GLU A 508 -50.23 -12.41 4.50
C GLU A 508 -49.27 -11.96 3.38
N GLY A 509 -48.13 -12.63 3.26
CA GLY A 509 -47.23 -12.49 2.10
C GLY A 509 -45.96 -11.64 2.30
N GLU A 510 -45.35 -11.70 3.47
CA GLU A 510 -44.08 -11.01 3.71
C GLU A 510 -42.94 -11.49 2.79
N ASP A 511 -42.20 -10.52 2.26
CA ASP A 511 -40.99 -10.77 1.51
C ASP A 511 -39.91 -11.36 2.42
N ILE A 512 -39.35 -12.52 2.03
CA ILE A 512 -38.23 -13.12 2.77
C ILE A 512 -36.95 -12.45 2.38
N PHE A 513 -36.32 -11.76 3.33
CA PHE A 513 -34.99 -11.19 3.16
C PHE A 513 -33.99 -12.33 2.88
N LEU A 514 -33.18 -12.18 1.82
CA LEU A 514 -32.15 -13.12 1.42
C LEU A 514 -30.76 -12.67 1.88
N THR A 515 -30.34 -11.50 1.46
CA THR A 515 -29.00 -10.99 1.73
C THR A 515 -28.92 -9.51 1.40
N ASN A 516 -27.93 -8.85 1.96
CA ASN A 516 -27.45 -7.57 1.45
C ASN A 516 -26.25 -7.79 0.55
N ILE A 517 -26.19 -7.03 -0.53
CA ILE A 517 -25.06 -7.00 -1.43
C ILE A 517 -24.55 -5.57 -1.55
N ILE A 518 -23.24 -5.45 -1.67
CA ILE A 518 -22.59 -4.18 -1.99
C ILE A 518 -22.15 -4.30 -3.43
N ILE A 519 -22.63 -3.43 -4.28
CA ILE A 519 -22.20 -3.37 -5.67
C ILE A 519 -21.45 -2.06 -5.92
N PRO A 520 -20.25 -2.13 -6.55
CA PRO A 520 -19.66 -0.93 -7.09
C PRO A 520 -20.60 -0.38 -8.17
N THR A 521 -20.84 0.91 -8.15
CA THR A 521 -21.56 1.61 -9.23
C THR A 521 -20.69 1.62 -10.49
N VAL A 522 -20.45 0.44 -11.05
CA VAL A 522 -19.72 0.32 -12.32
C VAL A 522 -20.71 0.57 -13.43
N THR A 523 -20.55 1.69 -14.04
CA THR A 523 -21.18 2.05 -15.29
C THR A 523 -20.85 1.03 -16.38
N VAL A 524 -21.76 0.13 -16.65
CA VAL A 524 -21.85 -0.47 -17.98
C VAL A 524 -22.21 0.70 -18.92
N ASN A 525 -21.24 1.26 -19.64
CA ASN A 525 -21.32 2.36 -20.58
C ASN A 525 -20.90 3.78 -20.15
N LYS A 526 -19.97 3.96 -19.21
CA LYS A 526 -19.36 5.28 -18.90
C LYS A 526 -20.34 6.43 -18.57
N LEU A 527 -21.56 6.15 -18.24
CA LEU A 527 -22.50 7.13 -17.74
C LEU A 527 -22.27 7.27 -16.23
N LYS A 528 -21.68 8.38 -15.80
CA LYS A 528 -21.68 8.77 -14.40
C LYS A 528 -23.12 8.80 -13.91
N TYR A 529 -23.41 8.05 -12.85
CA TYR A 529 -24.70 8.07 -12.21
C TYR A 529 -25.05 9.49 -11.76
N ASN A 530 -26.20 9.94 -12.19
CA ASN A 530 -26.80 11.14 -11.65
C ASN A 530 -27.74 10.67 -10.53
N ASN A 531 -27.59 11.18 -9.29
CA ASN A 531 -28.44 10.90 -8.13
C ASN A 531 -29.96 11.12 -8.42
N GLU A 532 -30.29 11.63 -9.60
CA GLU A 532 -31.66 11.79 -10.08
C GLU A 532 -32.28 10.47 -10.59
N LEU A 533 -31.48 9.45 -10.94
CA LEU A 533 -31.96 8.22 -11.59
C LEU A 533 -32.23 7.07 -10.62
N VAL A 534 -31.60 7.09 -9.44
CA VAL A 534 -31.73 6.03 -8.42
C VAL A 534 -31.73 6.67 -7.03
N LYS A 535 -32.66 6.26 -6.17
CA LYS A 535 -32.81 6.77 -4.80
C LYS A 535 -32.88 5.65 -3.80
N GLU A 536 -32.52 5.95 -2.55
CA GLU A 536 -32.77 5.05 -1.43
C GLU A 536 -34.25 4.66 -1.40
N GLY A 537 -34.52 3.38 -1.23
CA GLY A 537 -35.85 2.81 -1.28
C GLY A 537 -36.32 2.35 -2.67
N ASP A 538 -35.59 2.66 -3.74
CA ASP A 538 -35.96 2.21 -5.08
C ASP A 538 -35.87 0.67 -5.20
N VAL A 539 -36.86 0.10 -5.87
CA VAL A 539 -36.96 -1.35 -6.10
C VAL A 539 -36.22 -1.71 -7.39
N LEU A 540 -35.46 -2.77 -7.33
CA LEU A 540 -34.59 -3.25 -8.39
C LEU A 540 -35.03 -4.62 -8.88
N THR A 541 -34.76 -4.91 -10.16
CA THR A 541 -35.01 -6.21 -10.78
C THR A 541 -33.67 -6.89 -11.06
N LEU A 542 -33.63 -8.21 -10.89
CA LEU A 542 -32.47 -9.02 -11.23
C LEU A 542 -32.76 -9.78 -12.53
N LEU A 543 -31.86 -9.65 -13.49
CA LEU A 543 -31.96 -10.30 -14.80
C LEU A 543 -30.83 -11.33 -14.97
N ASN A 544 -31.20 -12.55 -15.37
CA ASN A 544 -30.25 -13.58 -15.73
C ASN A 544 -29.86 -13.43 -17.22
N GLY A 545 -28.64 -12.99 -17.46
CA GLY A 545 -28.15 -12.70 -18.79
C GLY A 545 -28.73 -11.38 -19.38
N LEU A 546 -28.01 -10.82 -20.33
CA LEU A 546 -28.49 -9.76 -21.22
C LEU A 546 -28.07 -10.14 -22.64
N ASP A 547 -28.84 -9.75 -23.64
CA ASP A 547 -28.52 -9.99 -25.05
C ASP A 547 -27.10 -9.48 -25.38
N GLY A 548 -26.23 -10.41 -25.80
CA GLY A 548 -24.83 -10.15 -26.12
C GLY A 548 -23.83 -10.30 -24.97
N TYR A 549 -24.28 -10.61 -23.75
CA TYR A 549 -23.43 -10.94 -22.60
C TYR A 549 -23.54 -12.43 -22.23
N LYS A 550 -22.53 -12.95 -21.49
CA LYS A 550 -22.51 -14.36 -21.06
C LYS A 550 -23.76 -14.69 -20.24
N GLU A 551 -24.40 -15.80 -20.54
CA GLU A 551 -25.62 -16.31 -19.88
C GLU A 551 -25.42 -16.62 -18.38
N ASP A 552 -24.19 -16.54 -17.87
CA ASP A 552 -23.82 -16.88 -16.49
C ASP A 552 -23.74 -15.67 -15.55
N ARG A 553 -24.22 -14.49 -15.95
CA ARG A 553 -24.18 -13.27 -15.13
C ARG A 553 -25.57 -12.80 -14.72
N ILE A 554 -25.68 -12.35 -13.47
CA ILE A 554 -26.88 -11.69 -12.95
C ILE A 554 -26.67 -10.20 -12.95
N PHE A 555 -27.50 -9.48 -13.70
CA PHE A 555 -27.50 -8.03 -13.75
C PHE A 555 -28.58 -7.47 -12.85
N ILE A 556 -28.26 -6.33 -12.22
CA ILE A 556 -29.18 -5.56 -11.40
C ILE A 556 -29.65 -4.38 -12.23
N THR A 557 -30.96 -4.24 -12.36
CA THR A 557 -31.58 -3.21 -13.18
C THR A 557 -32.59 -2.40 -12.37
N THR A 558 -32.74 -1.15 -12.74
CA THR A 558 -33.87 -0.33 -12.27
C THR A 558 -35.18 -0.87 -12.82
N SER A 559 -36.31 -0.40 -12.28
CA SER A 559 -37.65 -0.72 -12.77
C SER A 559 -37.88 -0.36 -14.26
N PHE A 560 -37.03 0.49 -14.84
CA PHE A 560 -37.07 0.86 -16.27
C PHE A 560 -36.01 0.15 -17.11
N GLY A 561 -35.39 -0.93 -16.60
CA GLY A 561 -34.46 -1.76 -17.34
C GLY A 561 -33.04 -1.17 -17.48
N LEU A 562 -32.71 -0.06 -16.80
CA LEU A 562 -31.35 0.46 -16.79
C LEU A 562 -30.46 -0.43 -15.92
N VAL A 563 -29.41 -1.02 -16.49
CA VAL A 563 -28.44 -1.82 -15.76
C VAL A 563 -27.59 -0.91 -14.87
N ILE A 564 -27.63 -1.15 -13.57
CA ILE A 564 -26.91 -0.39 -12.56
C ILE A 564 -25.74 -1.14 -11.92
N GLY A 565 -25.67 -2.45 -12.12
CA GLY A 565 -24.57 -3.26 -11.62
C GLY A 565 -24.70 -4.72 -12.01
N GLU A 566 -23.73 -5.50 -11.56
CA GLU A 566 -23.63 -6.93 -11.78
C GLU A 566 -23.30 -7.60 -10.44
N LEU A 567 -23.92 -8.73 -10.13
CA LEU A 567 -23.55 -9.52 -8.97
C LEU A 567 -22.18 -10.17 -9.16
N SER A 568 -21.41 -10.27 -8.09
CA SER A 568 -20.21 -11.09 -8.06
C SER A 568 -20.51 -12.51 -8.57
N SER A 569 -19.52 -13.20 -9.10
CA SER A 569 -19.70 -14.57 -9.61
C SER A 569 -20.30 -15.49 -8.55
N ARG A 570 -19.95 -15.30 -7.26
CA ARG A 570 -20.43 -16.07 -6.12
C ARG A 570 -21.88 -15.78 -5.79
N ASP A 571 -22.22 -14.51 -5.56
CA ASP A 571 -23.60 -14.11 -5.23
C ASP A 571 -24.53 -14.35 -6.43
N GLY A 572 -24.01 -14.13 -7.64
CA GLY A 572 -24.72 -14.41 -8.87
C GLY A 572 -25.07 -15.88 -9.06
N GLU A 573 -24.23 -16.82 -8.65
CA GLU A 573 -24.51 -18.25 -8.73
C GLU A 573 -25.66 -18.66 -7.81
N ILE A 574 -25.65 -18.19 -6.57
CA ILE A 574 -26.71 -18.46 -5.59
C ILE A 574 -28.05 -17.91 -6.10
N ILE A 575 -28.07 -16.65 -6.51
CA ILE A 575 -29.28 -15.99 -7.00
C ILE A 575 -29.79 -16.64 -8.29
N ARG A 576 -28.90 -17.04 -9.19
CA ARG A 576 -29.26 -17.77 -10.40
C ARG A 576 -29.97 -19.08 -10.08
N ASN A 577 -29.42 -19.85 -9.15
CA ASN A 577 -30.02 -21.12 -8.74
C ASN A 577 -31.46 -20.92 -8.19
N LEU A 578 -31.67 -19.84 -7.42
CA LEU A 578 -33.00 -19.48 -6.93
C LEU A 578 -33.95 -19.07 -8.08
N ILE A 579 -33.49 -18.25 -9.01
CA ILE A 579 -34.27 -17.84 -10.18
C ILE A 579 -34.60 -19.06 -11.07
N MET A 580 -33.63 -19.95 -11.29
CA MET A 580 -33.86 -21.19 -12.05
C MET A 580 -34.80 -22.17 -11.34
N ALA A 581 -34.84 -22.15 -10.02
CA ALA A 581 -35.83 -22.89 -9.21
C ALA A 581 -37.24 -22.26 -9.24
N GLY A 582 -37.43 -21.19 -10.00
CA GLY A 582 -38.71 -20.51 -10.14
C GLY A 582 -39.00 -19.46 -9.07
N GLU A 583 -38.00 -19.12 -8.26
CA GLU A 583 -38.13 -18.10 -7.22
C GLU A 583 -38.07 -16.71 -7.84
N ARG A 584 -38.89 -15.80 -7.34
CA ARG A 584 -38.88 -14.40 -7.74
C ARG A 584 -38.02 -13.63 -6.76
N ILE A 585 -36.97 -12.95 -7.29
CA ILE A 585 -36.04 -12.17 -6.51
C ILE A 585 -36.15 -10.72 -6.93
N ALA A 586 -36.26 -9.85 -5.95
CA ALA A 586 -36.21 -8.40 -6.12
C ALA A 586 -35.14 -7.79 -5.19
N GLY A 587 -34.62 -6.65 -5.56
CA GLY A 587 -33.69 -5.88 -4.75
C GLY A 587 -34.31 -4.56 -4.31
N LYS A 588 -33.83 -3.98 -3.22
CA LYS A 588 -34.17 -2.64 -2.76
C LYS A 588 -32.92 -1.91 -2.36
N ILE A 589 -32.76 -0.66 -2.81
CA ILE A 589 -31.62 0.18 -2.41
C ILE A 589 -31.84 0.65 -0.98
N GLU A 590 -30.98 0.22 -0.08
CA GLU A 590 -30.99 0.63 1.32
C GLU A 590 -30.19 1.92 1.54
N LYS A 591 -29.06 2.07 0.84
CA LYS A 591 -28.19 3.22 0.95
C LYS A 591 -27.35 3.39 -0.32
N TYR A 592 -27.11 4.63 -0.71
CA TYR A 592 -26.14 4.98 -1.73
C TYR A 592 -25.05 5.85 -1.13
N ASP A 593 -23.80 5.53 -1.38
CA ASP A 593 -22.65 6.29 -0.89
C ASP A 593 -21.89 6.93 -2.05
N ASP A 594 -22.16 8.22 -2.25
CA ASP A 594 -21.55 9.03 -3.31
C ASP A 594 -20.03 9.17 -3.16
N SER A 595 -19.50 8.98 -1.95
CA SER A 595 -18.07 9.20 -1.66
C SER A 595 -17.18 8.06 -2.15
N ILE A 596 -17.73 6.85 -2.25
CA ILE A 596 -17.03 5.63 -2.62
C ILE A 596 -17.61 4.92 -3.84
N ASP A 597 -18.62 5.51 -4.49
CA ASP A 597 -19.32 4.93 -5.64
C ASP A 597 -19.88 3.51 -5.38
N PHE A 598 -20.43 3.26 -4.20
CA PHE A 598 -21.04 1.97 -3.85
C PHE A 598 -22.52 2.09 -3.50
N MET A 599 -23.26 1.04 -3.82
CA MET A 599 -24.67 0.89 -3.53
C MET A 599 -24.91 -0.32 -2.63
N TYR A 600 -25.66 -0.11 -1.55
CA TYR A 600 -26.10 -1.18 -0.64
C TYR A 600 -27.48 -1.62 -1.04
N ILE A 601 -27.65 -2.89 -1.39
CA ILE A 601 -28.88 -3.46 -1.90
C ILE A 601 -29.29 -4.64 -1.04
N SER A 602 -30.51 -4.62 -0.52
CA SER A 602 -31.16 -5.78 0.11
C SER A 602 -31.88 -6.60 -0.95
N LEU A 603 -31.67 -7.91 -0.96
CA LEU A 603 -32.34 -8.86 -1.84
C LEU A 603 -33.43 -9.64 -1.08
N TYR A 604 -34.57 -9.86 -1.72
CA TYR A 604 -35.73 -10.50 -1.16
C TYR A 604 -36.25 -11.60 -2.07
N LYS A 605 -36.73 -12.70 -1.46
CA LYS A 605 -37.44 -13.82 -2.09
C LYS A 605 -38.94 -13.67 -1.84
N LYS A 606 -39.81 -14.03 -2.81
CA LYS A 606 -41.25 -13.92 -2.78
C LYS A 606 -41.84 -12.51 -2.68
N GLY A 607 -41.30 -11.60 -3.33
CA GLY A 607 -41.79 -10.25 -3.27
C GLY A 607 -43.17 -10.02 -3.92
N ASP A 608 -44.27 -10.59 -3.43
CA ASP A 608 -45.57 -10.21 -3.94
C ASP A 608 -45.86 -8.71 -3.72
N TYR A 609 -45.38 -8.14 -2.63
CA TYR A 609 -45.47 -6.71 -2.38
C TYR A 609 -44.49 -5.94 -3.26
N LEU A 610 -43.19 -6.27 -3.27
CA LEU A 610 -42.20 -5.64 -4.10
C LEU A 610 -42.47 -5.80 -5.60
N ILE A 611 -43.01 -6.96 -6.02
CA ILE A 611 -43.41 -7.21 -7.41
C ILE A 611 -44.66 -6.38 -7.78
N LYS A 612 -45.62 -6.18 -6.85
CA LYS A 612 -46.73 -5.25 -7.04
C LYS A 612 -46.27 -3.80 -7.13
N GLU A 613 -45.32 -3.41 -6.27
CA GLU A 613 -44.74 -2.08 -6.29
C GLU A 613 -43.98 -1.83 -7.60
N LEU A 614 -43.14 -2.77 -8.06
CA LEU A 614 -42.51 -2.80 -9.36
C LEU A 614 -43.52 -2.71 -10.51
N SER A 615 -44.57 -3.53 -10.47
CA SER A 615 -45.63 -3.53 -11.50
C SER A 615 -46.38 -2.19 -11.53
N ASN A 616 -46.63 -1.58 -10.38
CA ASN A 616 -47.24 -0.27 -10.29
C ASN A 616 -46.31 0.82 -10.84
N ILE A 617 -45.05 0.81 -10.48
CA ILE A 617 -44.06 1.76 -10.97
C ILE A 617 -43.84 1.60 -12.49
N ILE A 618 -43.77 0.38 -12.98
CA ILE A 618 -43.68 0.09 -14.42
C ILE A 618 -44.94 0.58 -15.13
N ASN A 619 -46.11 0.28 -14.64
CA ASN A 619 -47.38 0.70 -15.25
C ASN A 619 -47.55 2.22 -15.20
N GLU A 620 -47.15 2.90 -14.15
CA GLU A 620 -47.21 4.37 -14.09
C GLU A 620 -46.21 5.05 -15.06
N LYS A 621 -44.97 4.52 -15.15
CA LYS A 621 -43.94 5.11 -16.01
C LYS A 621 -44.07 4.74 -17.48
N PHE A 622 -44.60 3.56 -17.82
CA PHE A 622 -44.88 3.15 -19.20
C PHE A 622 -46.20 3.73 -19.76
N LYS A 623 -47.09 4.28 -18.91
CA LYS A 623 -48.27 5.01 -19.39
C LYS A 623 -47.90 6.20 -20.26
N PHE A 624 -46.75 6.83 -20.01
CA PHE A 624 -46.24 7.94 -20.83
C PHE A 624 -45.66 7.52 -22.18
N LEU A 625 -45.33 6.23 -22.36
CA LEU A 625 -44.77 5.73 -23.64
C LEU A 625 -45.82 5.11 -24.57
N ILE A 626 -47.06 4.96 -24.12
CA ILE A 626 -48.15 4.35 -24.89
C ILE A 626 -49.15 5.42 -25.37
N GLU A 627 -49.06 6.68 -24.88
CA GLU A 627 -49.95 7.78 -25.25
C GLU A 627 -49.33 8.78 -26.24
N ASP A 628 -48.17 8.53 -26.84
CA ASP A 628 -47.62 9.15 -28.03
C ASP A 628 -47.47 8.12 -29.14
#